data_f95015382d5409d349d7b954792f4a92
#
_entry.id   f95015382d5409d349d7b954792f4a92
#
_cell.length_a   1.000
_cell.length_b   1.000
_cell.length_c   1.000
_cell.angle_alpha   90.00
_cell.angle_beta   90.00
_cell.angle_gamma   90.00
#
_symmetry.space_group_name_H-M   'P 1'
#
loop_
_entity.id
_entity.type
_entity.pdbx_description
1 polymer ?
#
loop_
_entity_poly.entity_id
_entity_poly.type
_entity_poly.pdbx_seq_one_letter_code
_entity_poly.pdbx_strand_id
1 'polypeptide(L)'
;METKKGFLELLFLTDEQEYTIDRYWERGGIFVLLLFILSVLPYSSKAQMSSDSLVQKIAGYIDAIQNFGDVLPQEKVYLHFDNTSYYQGDPIWFQCYVVTPGLNHPTELSKTLYVELLNPGGEIISKRVLPIRNGRCHSSFELTQLPFYSGFYEVRAYTKYMLNFGEEIIFSRVLPVFDKPANPGEYKEKNIQKYAVYKYPQTRKKAMKAKKVNLKFFPEGGNLVKGVPSQVAFEATDAYGNPITLFGRIINRRKEEIGHFATIHEGRGVFTYIPTGEDADKAEVELGGKKYRFDLPEVCSQGYVLHVDNLTSEDSIAVSVQKNTYTPSNLLGLAVIAHGKLLNSCLLNVGKNTPVSFKLDKSEWTPGVVQLVLFDTAGQIIADRLVFTRKPELLAVDVRKSKESYQPFERVTLDFSVRDTTGNPVSAPMSVSIRDGWEEVESRHSMLVDLLLMSEIKGYVHRPLYYFEVNDMEHRLALDCLLMVQGWRRYKWKYAAGVEPFELKYMPEQGIEVHGQVVSFVRGKPKPNMQVSSFLAKRGEEEISSGMTSFGLLETDS
;
A
#
# COMPACT_ATOMS: atom_id res chain seq x y z
N MET A 1 -30.83 11.88 2.48
CA MET A 1 -30.66 10.80 1.49
C MET A 1 -30.50 11.44 0.13
N GLU A 2 -29.29 11.93 -0.17
CA GLU A 2 -28.96 12.54 -1.47
C GLU A 2 -27.86 11.73 -2.09
N THR A 3 -28.20 11.03 -3.16
CA THR A 3 -27.26 10.29 -4.00
C THR A 3 -26.42 11.28 -4.78
N LYS A 4 -25.16 11.45 -4.38
CA LYS A 4 -24.16 12.13 -5.21
C LYS A 4 -23.87 11.26 -6.43
N LYS A 5 -24.38 11.65 -7.58
CA LYS A 5 -23.98 11.07 -8.87
C LYS A 5 -22.56 11.54 -9.18
N GLY A 6 -21.63 10.61 -9.32
CA GLY A 6 -20.31 10.89 -9.86
C GLY A 6 -20.41 11.38 -11.32
N PHE A 7 -19.70 12.44 -11.61
CA PHE A 7 -19.68 13.04 -12.95
C PHE A 7 -18.53 12.46 -13.77
N LEU A 8 -18.87 12.03 -14.97
CA LEU A 8 -17.93 11.73 -16.04
C LEU A 8 -17.66 13.04 -16.78
N GLU A 9 -16.48 13.66 -16.61
CA GLU A 9 -16.06 14.76 -17.47
C GLU A 9 -15.46 14.20 -18.77
N LEU A 10 -16.21 14.33 -19.86
CA LEU A 10 -15.75 14.00 -21.20
C LEU A 10 -14.95 15.18 -21.76
N LEU A 11 -13.63 15.06 -21.77
CA LEU A 11 -12.74 15.99 -22.47
C LEU A 11 -12.22 15.34 -23.75
N PHE A 12 -12.63 15.88 -24.89
CA PHE A 12 -12.00 15.59 -26.17
C PHE A 12 -10.81 16.55 -26.34
N LEU A 13 -9.60 16.03 -26.16
CA LEU A 13 -8.39 16.80 -26.39
C LEU A 13 -7.90 16.54 -27.81
N THR A 14 -7.92 17.54 -28.63
CA THR A 14 -7.27 17.57 -29.97
C THR A 14 -5.90 18.22 -29.86
N ASP A 15 -5.01 17.90 -30.80
CA ASP A 15 -3.56 18.01 -30.82
C ASP A 15 -2.90 19.37 -30.47
N GLU A 16 -3.59 20.42 -30.04
CA GLU A 16 -2.94 21.76 -29.95
C GLU A 16 -3.19 22.59 -28.67
N GLN A 17 -3.74 22.04 -27.57
CA GLN A 17 -4.04 22.92 -26.43
C GLN A 17 -3.63 22.30 -25.07
N GLU A 18 -2.91 23.12 -24.29
CA GLU A 18 -2.71 22.92 -22.84
C GLU A 18 -3.96 23.40 -22.08
N TYR A 19 -4.62 22.52 -21.34
CA TYR A 19 -5.78 22.91 -20.54
C TYR A 19 -5.56 22.62 -19.05
N THR A 20 -5.91 23.59 -18.25
CA THR A 20 -6.07 23.42 -16.79
C THR A 20 -7.53 23.06 -16.53
N ILE A 21 -7.77 21.96 -15.84
CA ILE A 21 -9.13 21.54 -15.46
C ILE A 21 -9.52 22.26 -14.19
N ASP A 22 -10.25 23.35 -14.30
CA ASP A 22 -10.93 23.99 -13.18
C ASP A 22 -12.31 23.37 -12.95
N ARG A 23 -12.66 23.17 -11.70
CA ARG A 23 -13.98 22.71 -11.28
C ARG A 23 -15.07 23.70 -11.66
N TYR A 24 -16.05 23.29 -12.42
CA TYR A 24 -17.33 23.95 -12.44
C TYR A 24 -18.41 23.07 -11.79
N TRP A 25 -18.87 23.54 -10.66
CA TRP A 25 -20.13 23.13 -10.06
C TRP A 25 -21.18 24.15 -10.46
N GLU A 26 -22.10 23.81 -11.33
CA GLU A 26 -23.50 24.21 -11.17
C GLU A 26 -24.41 23.60 -12.22
N ARG A 27 -25.61 23.44 -11.84
CA ARG A 27 -26.76 22.72 -12.35
C ARG A 27 -27.14 23.05 -13.82
N GLY A 28 -27.50 22.03 -14.59
CA GLY A 28 -28.63 22.12 -15.53
C GLY A 28 -28.33 22.46 -17.00
N GLY A 29 -27.08 22.64 -17.45
CA GLY A 29 -26.81 23.16 -18.81
C GLY A 29 -26.50 22.14 -19.92
N ILE A 30 -26.25 20.89 -19.61
CA ILE A 30 -25.61 19.94 -20.56
C ILE A 30 -26.59 19.26 -21.52
N PHE A 31 -27.89 19.29 -21.26
CA PHE A 31 -28.89 18.66 -22.16
C PHE A 31 -29.14 19.46 -23.47
N VAL A 32 -28.77 20.74 -23.52
CA VAL A 32 -29.03 21.60 -24.67
C VAL A 32 -27.89 21.57 -25.72
N LEU A 33 -26.65 21.27 -25.30
CA LEU A 33 -25.52 21.21 -26.23
C LEU A 33 -25.49 19.94 -27.09
N LEU A 34 -26.05 18.85 -26.63
CA LEU A 34 -26.14 17.58 -27.37
C LEU A 34 -27.16 17.60 -28.51
N LEU A 35 -28.16 18.50 -28.46
CA LEU A 35 -29.21 18.61 -29.49
C LEU A 35 -28.80 19.51 -30.68
N PHE A 36 -27.81 20.40 -30.55
CA PHE A 36 -27.40 21.32 -31.64
C PHE A 36 -26.35 20.74 -32.57
N ILE A 37 -25.64 19.67 -32.20
CA ILE A 37 -24.66 18.99 -33.07
C ILE A 37 -25.32 17.93 -33.95
N LEU A 38 -26.56 17.58 -33.70
CA LEU A 38 -27.31 16.56 -34.47
C LEU A 38 -27.95 17.07 -35.76
N SER A 39 -27.83 18.35 -36.11
CA SER A 39 -28.56 18.93 -37.24
C SER A 39 -27.76 19.26 -38.49
N VAL A 40 -26.45 19.03 -38.53
CA VAL A 40 -25.66 19.31 -39.74
C VAL A 40 -24.69 18.17 -39.99
N LEU A 41 -25.06 17.18 -40.78
CA LEU A 41 -24.35 16.44 -41.82
C LEU A 41 -24.90 14.99 -41.99
N PRO A 42 -25.35 14.61 -43.20
CA PRO A 42 -25.79 13.23 -43.47
C PRO A 42 -24.64 12.43 -44.11
N TYR A 43 -23.54 12.19 -43.38
CA TYR A 43 -22.55 11.20 -43.80
C TYR A 43 -21.63 10.83 -42.59
N SER A 44 -22.05 9.91 -41.78
CA SER A 44 -21.22 8.89 -41.06
C SER A 44 -21.93 8.25 -39.86
N SER A 45 -23.16 7.83 -40.03
CA SER A 45 -23.90 7.16 -38.91
C SER A 45 -23.25 5.86 -38.42
N LYS A 46 -22.49 5.16 -39.28
CA LYS A 46 -21.80 3.92 -38.86
C LYS A 46 -20.51 4.19 -38.06
N ALA A 47 -19.76 5.24 -38.39
CA ALA A 47 -18.53 5.59 -37.65
C ALA A 47 -18.86 6.25 -36.30
N GLN A 48 -19.90 7.07 -36.26
CA GLN A 48 -20.38 7.73 -35.02
C GLN A 48 -21.01 6.74 -34.03
N MET A 49 -21.82 5.79 -34.52
CA MET A 49 -22.32 4.70 -33.67
C MET A 49 -21.22 3.81 -33.10
N SER A 50 -20.12 3.59 -33.82
CA SER A 50 -18.99 2.82 -33.32
C SER A 50 -18.17 3.57 -32.25
N SER A 51 -18.01 4.91 -32.39
CA SER A 51 -17.33 5.72 -31.39
C SER A 51 -18.13 5.83 -30.09
N ASP A 52 -19.42 6.07 -30.17
CA ASP A 52 -20.32 6.15 -29.01
C ASP A 52 -20.36 4.81 -28.23
N SER A 53 -20.33 3.69 -28.94
CA SER A 53 -20.25 2.35 -28.32
C SER A 53 -18.92 2.16 -27.57
N LEU A 54 -17.79 2.66 -28.09
CA LEU A 54 -16.48 2.57 -27.43
C LEU A 54 -16.40 3.50 -26.20
N VAL A 55 -16.94 4.69 -26.29
CA VAL A 55 -17.08 5.63 -25.16
C VAL A 55 -17.91 5.00 -24.05
N GLN A 56 -19.07 4.40 -24.38
CA GLN A 56 -19.92 3.71 -23.40
C GLN A 56 -19.19 2.54 -22.69
N LYS A 57 -18.35 1.78 -23.41
CA LYS A 57 -17.55 0.71 -22.79
C LYS A 57 -16.57 1.25 -21.75
N ILE A 58 -15.82 2.30 -22.08
CA ILE A 58 -14.89 2.93 -21.14
C ILE A 58 -15.66 3.51 -19.95
N ALA A 59 -16.78 4.18 -20.20
CA ALA A 59 -17.67 4.69 -19.14
C ALA A 59 -18.14 3.57 -18.19
N GLY A 60 -18.48 2.40 -18.75
CA GLY A 60 -18.88 1.25 -17.95
C GLY A 60 -17.80 0.77 -16.98
N TYR A 61 -16.51 0.77 -17.38
CA TYR A 61 -15.40 0.45 -16.48
C TYR A 61 -15.22 1.52 -15.39
N ILE A 62 -15.36 2.78 -15.74
CA ILE A 62 -15.28 3.91 -14.79
C ILE A 62 -16.40 3.81 -13.74
N ASP A 63 -17.64 3.56 -14.19
CA ASP A 63 -18.80 3.37 -13.28
C ASP A 63 -18.59 2.15 -12.38
N ALA A 64 -18.02 1.06 -12.91
CA ALA A 64 -17.72 -0.13 -12.12
C ALA A 64 -16.71 0.17 -11.00
N ILE A 65 -15.63 0.93 -11.29
CA ILE A 65 -14.63 1.33 -10.30
C ILE A 65 -15.27 2.17 -9.19
N GLN A 66 -16.10 3.14 -9.56
CA GLN A 66 -16.81 3.99 -8.59
C GLN A 66 -17.68 3.14 -7.68
N ASN A 67 -18.51 2.27 -8.26
CA ASN A 67 -19.41 1.40 -7.51
C ASN A 67 -18.65 0.42 -6.62
N PHE A 68 -17.57 -0.19 -7.12
CA PHE A 68 -16.77 -1.13 -6.34
C PHE A 68 -16.18 -0.46 -5.09
N GLY A 69 -15.61 0.73 -5.23
CA GLY A 69 -15.02 1.47 -4.12
C GLY A 69 -16.03 1.94 -3.07
N ASP A 70 -17.25 2.24 -3.48
CA ASP A 70 -18.31 2.69 -2.57
C ASP A 70 -19.00 1.51 -1.85
N VAL A 71 -19.18 0.38 -2.52
CA VAL A 71 -19.86 -0.81 -1.96
C VAL A 71 -18.92 -1.68 -1.13
N LEU A 72 -17.64 -1.76 -1.52
CA LEU A 72 -16.64 -2.65 -0.90
C LEU A 72 -15.41 -1.86 -0.40
N PRO A 73 -15.58 -0.91 0.54
CA PRO A 73 -14.45 -0.18 1.11
C PRO A 73 -13.54 -1.14 1.86
N GLN A 74 -12.23 -1.06 1.60
CA GLN A 74 -11.24 -1.89 2.30
C GLN A 74 -10.99 -1.35 3.71
N GLU A 75 -10.41 -2.17 4.57
CA GLU A 75 -9.92 -1.78 5.89
C GLU A 75 -8.40 -1.81 5.93
N LYS A 76 -7.80 -0.99 6.78
CA LYS A 76 -6.37 -1.01 7.12
C LYS A 76 -6.21 -1.20 8.62
N VAL A 77 -5.15 -1.91 9.00
CA VAL A 77 -4.79 -2.12 10.40
C VAL A 77 -3.41 -1.54 10.66
N TYR A 78 -3.25 -0.90 11.81
CA TYR A 78 -1.97 -0.48 12.36
C TYR A 78 -1.88 -0.91 13.83
N LEU A 79 -0.73 -1.45 14.22
CA LEU A 79 -0.42 -1.76 15.62
C LEU A 79 0.68 -0.83 16.14
N HIS A 80 0.38 -0.13 17.22
CA HIS A 80 1.35 0.61 18.01
C HIS A 80 1.85 -0.27 19.15
N PHE A 81 3.11 -0.68 19.07
CA PHE A 81 3.75 -1.51 20.09
C PHE A 81 4.38 -0.64 21.18
N ASP A 82 4.48 -1.19 22.39
CA ASP A 82 5.13 -0.53 23.52
C ASP A 82 6.66 -0.45 23.34
N ASN A 83 7.27 -1.39 22.59
CA ASN A 83 8.68 -1.37 22.28
C ASN A 83 8.96 -1.77 20.81
N THR A 84 10.19 -1.51 20.34
CA THR A 84 10.70 -1.90 19.01
C THR A 84 11.47 -3.21 19.03
N SER A 85 11.79 -3.71 20.23
CA SER A 85 12.49 -4.97 20.48
C SER A 85 12.13 -5.50 21.88
N TYR A 86 12.28 -6.78 22.07
CA TYR A 86 11.92 -7.47 23.30
C TYR A 86 13.00 -8.43 23.72
N TYR A 87 13.00 -8.83 24.99
CA TYR A 87 13.79 -9.93 25.50
C TYR A 87 12.89 -11.13 25.81
N GLN A 88 13.48 -12.32 25.85
CA GLN A 88 12.76 -13.51 26.29
C GLN A 88 12.18 -13.28 27.70
N GLY A 89 10.88 -13.47 27.83
CA GLY A 89 10.13 -13.25 29.06
C GLY A 89 9.37 -11.92 29.12
N ASP A 90 9.62 -11.00 28.21
CA ASP A 90 8.89 -9.74 28.16
C ASP A 90 7.50 -9.93 27.53
N PRO A 91 6.50 -9.17 27.97
CA PRO A 91 5.24 -9.06 27.25
C PRO A 91 5.38 -8.12 26.05
N ILE A 92 4.73 -8.46 24.93
CA ILE A 92 4.56 -7.55 23.78
C ILE A 92 3.19 -6.88 23.92
N TRP A 93 3.16 -5.65 24.41
CA TRP A 93 1.92 -4.86 24.46
C TRP A 93 1.66 -4.14 23.14
N PHE A 94 0.40 -4.05 22.74
CA PHE A 94 0.03 -3.34 21.54
C PHE A 94 -1.36 -2.71 21.61
N GLN A 95 -1.47 -1.53 21.03
CA GLN A 95 -2.72 -0.85 20.71
C GLN A 95 -3.00 -0.99 19.22
N CYS A 96 -4.17 -1.48 18.88
CA CYS A 96 -4.61 -1.64 17.49
C CYS A 96 -5.47 -0.47 17.04
N TYR A 97 -5.29 -0.09 15.77
CA TYR A 97 -6.12 0.86 15.05
C TYR A 97 -6.60 0.21 13.76
N VAL A 98 -7.90 0.17 13.57
CA VAL A 98 -8.53 -0.35 12.35
C VAL A 98 -9.29 0.82 11.71
N VAL A 99 -8.91 1.15 10.48
CA VAL A 99 -9.41 2.34 9.79
C VAL A 99 -9.91 2.00 8.39
N THR A 100 -10.82 2.82 7.89
CA THR A 100 -11.20 2.83 6.47
C THR A 100 -10.27 3.80 5.73
N PRO A 101 -9.74 3.40 4.55
CA PRO A 101 -8.82 4.22 3.78
C PRO A 101 -9.42 5.56 3.34
N GLY A 102 -8.54 6.47 2.93
CA GLY A 102 -8.86 7.82 2.57
C GLY A 102 -8.48 8.77 3.69
N LEU A 103 -9.41 9.16 4.51
CA LEU A 103 -9.14 9.99 5.69
C LEU A 103 -8.73 9.17 6.93
N ASN A 104 -8.57 7.86 6.79
CA ASN A 104 -8.23 6.94 7.89
C ASN A 104 -9.18 7.06 9.10
N HIS A 105 -10.48 7.20 8.83
CA HIS A 105 -11.48 7.19 9.89
C HIS A 105 -11.52 5.82 10.58
N PRO A 106 -11.78 5.77 11.90
CA PRO A 106 -12.03 4.53 12.61
C PRO A 106 -13.08 3.69 11.89
N THR A 107 -12.81 2.39 11.68
CA THR A 107 -13.76 1.54 10.97
C THR A 107 -15.04 1.33 11.76
N GLU A 108 -16.14 1.31 11.04
CA GLU A 108 -17.44 0.85 11.53
C GLU A 108 -17.88 -0.48 10.92
N LEU A 109 -17.09 -1.01 9.98
CA LEU A 109 -17.40 -2.23 9.25
C LEU A 109 -17.24 -3.47 10.14
N SER A 110 -16.00 -3.82 10.46
CA SER A 110 -15.70 -5.01 11.26
C SER A 110 -15.65 -4.68 12.74
N LYS A 111 -16.19 -5.58 13.56
CA LYS A 111 -16.16 -5.48 15.04
C LYS A 111 -15.22 -6.51 15.69
N THR A 112 -14.51 -7.30 14.88
CA THR A 112 -13.57 -8.32 15.36
C THR A 112 -12.23 -8.22 14.66
N LEU A 113 -11.13 -8.15 15.43
CA LEU A 113 -9.75 -8.17 14.97
C LEU A 113 -9.05 -9.45 15.39
N TYR A 114 -8.37 -10.08 14.46
CA TYR A 114 -7.49 -11.21 14.69
C TYR A 114 -6.05 -10.72 14.74
N VAL A 115 -5.32 -11.08 15.81
CA VAL A 115 -3.89 -10.77 15.95
C VAL A 115 -3.15 -12.08 16.25
N GLU A 116 -2.14 -12.39 15.47
CA GLU A 116 -1.38 -13.61 15.52
C GLU A 116 0.10 -13.31 15.75
N LEU A 117 0.71 -14.10 16.64
CA LEU A 117 2.16 -14.10 16.87
C LEU A 117 2.76 -15.36 16.24
N LEU A 118 3.69 -15.14 15.30
CA LEU A 118 4.41 -16.21 14.62
C LEU A 118 5.85 -16.29 15.13
N ASN A 119 6.34 -17.52 15.29
CA ASN A 119 7.74 -17.76 15.64
C ASN A 119 8.66 -17.55 14.42
N PRO A 120 10.01 -17.54 14.60
CA PRO A 120 10.96 -17.42 13.49
C PRO A 120 10.84 -18.51 12.41
N GLY A 121 10.16 -19.61 12.69
CA GLY A 121 9.84 -20.68 11.74
C GLY A 121 8.57 -20.42 10.91
N GLY A 122 7.81 -19.37 11.21
CA GLY A 122 6.56 -19.03 10.56
C GLY A 122 5.33 -19.76 11.11
N GLU A 123 5.44 -20.41 12.27
CA GLU A 123 4.32 -21.11 12.93
C GLU A 123 3.58 -20.14 13.86
N ILE A 124 2.25 -20.13 13.80
CA ILE A 124 1.41 -19.36 14.73
C ILE A 124 1.49 -19.99 16.12
N ILE A 125 2.08 -19.28 17.06
CA ILE A 125 2.27 -19.73 18.45
C ILE A 125 1.29 -19.11 19.44
N SER A 126 0.69 -18.00 19.08
CA SER A 126 -0.35 -17.36 19.89
C SER A 126 -1.31 -16.58 19.02
N LYS A 127 -2.58 -16.52 19.42
CA LYS A 127 -3.64 -15.79 18.72
C LYS A 127 -4.49 -15.02 19.72
N ARG A 128 -4.90 -13.82 19.33
CA ARG A 128 -5.89 -12.99 20.01
C ARG A 128 -7.05 -12.72 19.07
N VAL A 129 -8.26 -12.79 19.60
CA VAL A 129 -9.50 -12.38 18.94
C VAL A 129 -10.06 -11.25 19.78
N LEU A 130 -10.08 -10.06 19.21
CA LEU A 130 -10.31 -8.82 19.97
C LEU A 130 -11.54 -8.08 19.46
N PRO A 131 -12.41 -7.58 20.35
CA PRO A 131 -13.53 -6.73 19.96
C PRO A 131 -13.02 -5.34 19.55
N ILE A 132 -13.40 -4.88 18.37
CA ILE A 132 -13.11 -3.52 17.90
C ILE A 132 -14.20 -2.57 18.43
N ARG A 133 -13.79 -1.50 19.09
CA ARG A 133 -14.67 -0.42 19.56
C ARG A 133 -14.15 0.92 19.05
N ASN A 134 -14.95 1.63 18.28
CA ASN A 134 -14.53 2.89 17.62
C ASN A 134 -13.19 2.74 16.89
N GLY A 135 -13.04 1.67 16.09
CA GLY A 135 -11.84 1.37 15.33
C GLY A 135 -10.60 1.00 16.17
N ARG A 136 -10.75 0.65 17.47
CA ARG A 136 -9.62 0.39 18.36
C ARG A 136 -9.82 -0.85 19.21
N CYS A 137 -8.72 -1.51 19.54
CA CYS A 137 -8.62 -2.55 20.57
C CYS A 137 -7.17 -2.67 21.04
N HIS A 138 -6.93 -3.37 22.13
CA HIS A 138 -5.60 -3.59 22.68
C HIS A 138 -5.46 -4.97 23.29
N SER A 139 -4.23 -5.47 23.38
CA SER A 139 -3.91 -6.73 24.05
C SER A 139 -2.40 -6.86 24.26
N SER A 140 -1.97 -8.04 24.67
CA SER A 140 -0.56 -8.42 24.78
C SER A 140 -0.33 -9.87 24.38
N PHE A 141 0.92 -10.17 24.06
CA PHE A 141 1.46 -11.53 24.00
C PHE A 141 2.51 -11.71 25.09
N GLU A 142 2.36 -12.74 25.92
CA GLU A 142 3.34 -13.09 26.92
C GLU A 142 4.40 -14.01 26.33
N LEU A 143 5.67 -13.60 26.39
CA LEU A 143 6.80 -14.41 25.91
C LEU A 143 7.36 -15.34 27.00
N THR A 144 6.56 -15.66 28.02
CA THR A 144 6.97 -16.45 29.19
C THR A 144 6.76 -17.96 29.04
N GLN A 145 5.86 -18.38 28.13
CA GLN A 145 5.55 -19.80 27.94
C GLN A 145 6.52 -20.41 26.93
N LEU A 146 7.26 -21.40 27.37
CA LEU A 146 8.23 -22.16 26.56
C LEU A 146 7.58 -22.90 25.38
N PRO A 147 8.30 -23.04 24.23
CA PRO A 147 9.69 -22.62 24.03
C PRO A 147 9.80 -21.34 23.18
N PHE A 148 9.91 -20.18 23.82
CA PHE A 148 10.24 -18.95 23.09
C PHE A 148 11.76 -18.82 22.99
N TYR A 149 12.28 -19.03 21.81
CA TYR A 149 13.68 -18.79 21.49
C TYR A 149 13.88 -17.33 21.11
N SER A 150 15.09 -16.80 21.27
CA SER A 150 15.44 -15.52 20.67
C SER A 150 15.37 -15.62 19.13
N GLY A 151 14.96 -14.54 18.47
CA GLY A 151 14.79 -14.53 17.03
C GLY A 151 13.89 -13.41 16.55
N PHE A 152 13.51 -13.48 15.28
CA PHE A 152 12.61 -12.52 14.67
C PHE A 152 11.19 -13.10 14.65
N TYR A 153 10.32 -12.52 15.45
CA TYR A 153 8.91 -12.90 15.56
C TYR A 153 8.07 -11.98 14.66
N GLU A 154 7.05 -12.54 14.02
CA GLU A 154 6.14 -11.77 13.21
C GLU A 154 4.80 -11.63 13.93
N VAL A 155 4.30 -10.39 14.04
CA VAL A 155 2.93 -10.10 14.48
C VAL A 155 2.11 -9.75 13.25
N ARG A 156 1.03 -10.52 13.01
CA ARG A 156 0.04 -10.25 11.95
C ARG A 156 -1.27 -9.79 12.56
N ALA A 157 -1.95 -8.86 11.89
CA ALA A 157 -3.27 -8.42 12.33
C ALA A 157 -4.19 -8.15 11.14
N TYR A 158 -5.44 -8.61 11.24
CA TYR A 158 -6.43 -8.53 10.16
C TYR A 158 -7.86 -8.71 10.68
N THR A 159 -8.83 -8.18 9.93
CA THR A 159 -10.22 -8.59 10.03
C THR A 159 -10.50 -9.68 9.00
N LYS A 160 -11.47 -10.57 9.22
CA LYS A 160 -11.81 -11.57 8.19
C LYS A 160 -12.24 -10.93 6.87
N TYR A 161 -12.91 -9.79 6.94
CA TYR A 161 -13.30 -9.03 5.76
C TYR A 161 -12.11 -8.64 4.88
N MET A 162 -10.97 -8.28 5.47
CA MET A 162 -9.76 -7.97 4.72
C MET A 162 -9.27 -9.14 3.85
N LEU A 163 -9.48 -10.38 4.26
CA LEU A 163 -9.03 -11.57 3.52
C LEU A 163 -9.69 -11.72 2.13
N ASN A 164 -10.82 -11.05 1.88
CA ASN A 164 -11.42 -11.00 0.53
C ASN A 164 -10.51 -10.34 -0.50
N PHE A 165 -9.64 -9.43 -0.08
CA PHE A 165 -8.77 -8.64 -0.96
C PHE A 165 -7.37 -9.24 -1.10
N GLY A 166 -7.08 -10.34 -0.42
CA GLY A 166 -5.81 -11.08 -0.43
C GLY A 166 -5.07 -11.00 0.89
N GLU A 167 -4.27 -12.03 1.16
CA GLU A 167 -3.48 -12.10 2.39
C GLU A 167 -2.37 -11.04 2.45
N GLU A 168 -2.02 -10.47 1.30
CA GLU A 168 -0.97 -9.46 1.21
C GLU A 168 -1.35 -8.12 1.85
N ILE A 169 -2.65 -7.85 2.06
CA ILE A 169 -3.10 -6.58 2.63
C ILE A 169 -3.13 -6.55 4.15
N ILE A 170 -2.93 -7.70 4.82
CA ILE A 170 -2.92 -7.76 6.28
C ILE A 170 -1.73 -7.00 6.85
N PHE A 171 -1.89 -6.48 8.07
CA PHE A 171 -0.76 -5.88 8.79
C PHE A 171 0.25 -6.95 9.16
N SER A 172 1.54 -6.66 8.99
CA SER A 172 2.64 -7.50 9.43
C SER A 172 3.78 -6.64 9.98
N ARG A 173 4.31 -7.05 11.14
CA ARG A 173 5.48 -6.45 11.75
C ARG A 173 6.40 -7.52 12.32
N VAL A 174 7.67 -7.45 11.93
CA VAL A 174 8.72 -8.30 12.49
C VAL A 174 9.38 -7.60 13.65
N LEU A 175 9.42 -8.26 14.80
CA LEU A 175 9.98 -7.77 16.06
C LEU A 175 11.15 -8.66 16.48
N PRO A 176 12.34 -8.11 16.77
CA PRO A 176 13.43 -8.87 17.32
C PRO A 176 13.15 -9.18 18.80
N VAL A 177 13.31 -10.46 19.16
CA VAL A 177 13.30 -10.96 20.55
C VAL A 177 14.71 -11.44 20.86
N PHE A 178 15.37 -10.79 21.79
CA PHE A 178 16.74 -11.11 22.22
C PHE A 178 16.76 -12.15 23.33
N ASP A 179 17.93 -12.77 23.52
CA ASP A 179 18.14 -13.67 24.65
C ASP A 179 17.92 -12.93 25.97
N LYS A 180 17.37 -13.65 26.96
CA LYS A 180 17.25 -13.10 28.29
C LYS A 180 18.62 -12.76 28.84
N PRO A 181 18.81 -11.53 29.40
CA PRO A 181 20.09 -11.16 30.00
C PRO A 181 20.50 -12.12 31.13
N ALA A 182 21.79 -12.37 31.25
CA ALA A 182 22.33 -13.24 32.29
C ALA A 182 22.01 -12.70 33.69
N ASN A 183 22.06 -11.40 33.87
CA ASN A 183 21.71 -10.71 35.13
C ASN A 183 20.57 -9.72 34.88
N PRO A 184 19.61 -9.58 35.80
CA PRO A 184 18.57 -8.58 35.73
C PRO A 184 19.17 -7.16 35.62
N GLY A 185 18.70 -6.37 34.66
CA GLY A 185 19.18 -5.01 34.41
C GLY A 185 20.35 -4.87 33.45
N GLU A 186 20.94 -5.97 32.96
CA GLU A 186 22.00 -5.97 31.95
C GLU A 186 21.46 -6.06 30.52
N TYR A 187 20.59 -5.14 30.12
CA TYR A 187 19.94 -5.12 28.78
C TYR A 187 20.80 -4.55 27.66
N LYS A 188 22.14 -4.50 27.85
CA LYS A 188 23.05 -3.94 26.84
C LYS A 188 23.36 -4.88 25.68
N GLU A 189 23.33 -6.20 25.95
CA GLU A 189 23.68 -7.19 24.94
C GLU A 189 22.42 -7.66 24.19
N LYS A 190 22.37 -7.32 22.91
CA LYS A 190 21.28 -7.70 21.99
C LYS A 190 21.66 -8.96 21.21
N ASN A 191 21.72 -10.09 21.90
CA ASN A 191 22.11 -11.35 21.31
C ASN A 191 20.88 -12.12 20.82
N ILE A 192 20.97 -12.65 19.59
CA ILE A 192 20.04 -13.65 19.07
C ILE A 192 20.83 -14.95 18.93
N GLN A 193 20.47 -15.95 19.70
CA GLN A 193 21.08 -17.27 19.57
C GLN A 193 20.68 -17.85 18.21
N LYS A 194 21.65 -18.29 17.45
CA LYS A 194 21.43 -19.07 16.24
C LYS A 194 21.04 -20.49 16.65
N TYR A 195 19.81 -20.69 17.13
CA TYR A 195 19.31 -22.05 17.25
C TYR A 195 19.23 -22.65 15.85
N ALA A 196 20.01 -23.69 15.64
CA ALA A 196 19.86 -24.52 14.47
C ALA A 196 18.52 -25.27 14.58
N VAL A 197 17.43 -24.64 14.24
CA VAL A 197 16.14 -25.32 13.98
C VAL A 197 16.28 -26.04 12.63
N TYR A 198 17.27 -26.93 12.53
CA TYR A 198 17.48 -27.73 11.34
C TYR A 198 16.74 -29.06 11.50
N LYS A 199 15.43 -29.03 11.30
CA LYS A 199 14.67 -30.23 11.01
C LYS A 199 14.91 -30.77 9.60
N TYR A 200 15.59 -30.00 8.74
CA TYR A 200 15.91 -30.43 7.38
C TYR A 200 17.41 -30.33 7.15
N PRO A 201 18.07 -31.41 6.63
CA PRO A 201 19.44 -31.28 6.18
C PRO A 201 19.46 -30.21 5.10
N GLN A 202 20.14 -29.10 5.39
CA GLN A 202 20.43 -28.16 4.34
C GLN A 202 21.30 -28.92 3.34
N THR A 203 20.69 -29.33 2.22
CA THR A 203 21.48 -29.61 1.04
C THR A 203 22.29 -28.35 0.83
N ARG A 204 23.62 -28.43 1.05
CA ARG A 204 24.55 -27.40 0.62
C ARG A 204 24.34 -27.23 -0.88
N LYS A 205 23.37 -26.42 -1.27
CA LYS A 205 23.39 -25.84 -2.61
C LYS A 205 24.76 -25.18 -2.66
N LYS A 206 25.65 -25.67 -3.54
CA LYS A 206 26.90 -24.99 -3.89
C LYS A 206 26.50 -23.53 -3.96
N ALA A 207 27.10 -22.70 -3.11
CA ALA A 207 26.82 -21.27 -3.11
C ALA A 207 26.99 -20.84 -4.57
N MET A 208 25.88 -20.61 -5.25
CA MET A 208 25.91 -20.03 -6.59
C MET A 208 26.78 -18.80 -6.41
N LYS A 209 27.83 -18.65 -7.24
CA LYS A 209 28.68 -17.46 -7.22
C LYS A 209 27.73 -16.28 -7.37
N ALA A 210 27.31 -15.73 -6.24
CA ALA A 210 26.32 -14.66 -6.20
C ALA A 210 26.89 -13.51 -7.01
N LYS A 211 26.15 -13.03 -7.98
CA LYS A 211 26.52 -11.79 -8.68
C LYS A 211 26.71 -10.74 -7.60
N LYS A 212 27.85 -10.05 -7.63
CA LYS A 212 28.12 -8.98 -6.66
C LYS A 212 27.13 -7.84 -6.73
N VAL A 213 26.39 -7.73 -7.84
CA VAL A 213 25.39 -6.70 -8.15
C VAL A 213 24.21 -7.33 -8.85
N ASN A 214 23.02 -7.01 -8.37
CA ASN A 214 21.78 -7.20 -9.07
C ASN A 214 21.27 -5.81 -9.49
N LEU A 215 20.97 -5.63 -10.76
CA LEU A 215 20.43 -4.38 -11.29
C LEU A 215 19.18 -4.72 -12.10
N LYS A 216 18.06 -4.10 -11.74
CA LYS A 216 16.77 -4.26 -12.39
C LYS A 216 16.28 -2.91 -12.86
N PHE A 217 15.56 -2.89 -13.98
CA PHE A 217 15.02 -1.69 -14.59
C PHE A 217 13.51 -1.77 -14.67
N PHE A 218 12.84 -0.62 -14.47
CA PHE A 218 11.41 -0.48 -14.40
C PHE A 218 10.98 0.74 -15.23
N PRO A 219 10.58 0.53 -16.49
CA PRO A 219 10.03 1.62 -17.30
C PRO A 219 8.78 2.20 -16.65
N GLU A 220 8.64 3.51 -16.67
CA GLU A 220 7.44 4.17 -16.20
C GLU A 220 6.22 3.71 -17.00
N GLY A 221 5.15 3.35 -16.28
CA GLY A 221 3.95 2.76 -16.88
C GLY A 221 4.10 1.30 -17.33
N GLY A 222 5.30 0.71 -17.24
CA GLY A 222 5.55 -0.71 -17.47
C GLY A 222 6.24 -1.07 -18.79
N ASN A 223 6.18 -0.23 -19.82
CA ASN A 223 6.67 -0.58 -21.16
C ASN A 223 7.67 0.44 -21.72
N LEU A 224 8.69 -0.06 -22.43
CA LEU A 224 9.50 0.74 -23.33
C LEU A 224 8.93 0.65 -24.76
N VAL A 225 8.68 1.78 -25.40
CA VAL A 225 8.15 1.82 -26.76
C VAL A 225 9.17 2.43 -27.71
N LYS A 226 9.44 1.75 -28.82
CA LYS A 226 10.42 2.16 -29.83
C LYS A 226 10.23 3.64 -30.24
N GLY A 227 11.28 4.44 -30.09
CA GLY A 227 11.33 5.84 -30.49
C GLY A 227 10.57 6.80 -29.59
N VAL A 228 10.01 6.34 -28.46
CA VAL A 228 9.29 7.19 -27.50
C VAL A 228 10.15 7.41 -26.26
N PRO A 229 10.43 8.68 -25.88
CA PRO A 229 11.14 8.98 -24.63
C PRO A 229 10.40 8.39 -23.43
N SER A 230 11.14 7.70 -22.56
CA SER A 230 10.58 7.05 -21.39
C SER A 230 11.45 7.30 -20.16
N GLN A 231 10.84 7.50 -19.01
CA GLN A 231 11.54 7.45 -17.73
C GLN A 231 11.73 5.98 -17.33
N VAL A 232 12.93 5.63 -16.89
CA VAL A 232 13.27 4.28 -16.45
C VAL A 232 13.83 4.35 -15.05
N ALA A 233 13.10 3.84 -14.07
CA ALA A 233 13.64 3.64 -12.74
C ALA A 233 14.49 2.39 -12.70
N PHE A 234 15.42 2.32 -11.76
CA PHE A 234 16.20 1.13 -11.50
C PHE A 234 16.36 0.87 -10.01
N GLU A 235 16.64 -0.39 -9.68
CA GLU A 235 17.00 -0.83 -8.34
C GLU A 235 18.27 -1.67 -8.39
N ALA A 236 19.27 -1.25 -7.60
CA ALA A 236 20.56 -1.90 -7.47
C ALA A 236 20.74 -2.47 -6.06
N THR A 237 21.00 -3.79 -5.98
CA THR A 237 21.23 -4.47 -4.72
C THR A 237 22.45 -5.38 -4.80
N ASP A 238 23.02 -5.70 -3.64
CA ASP A 238 24.03 -6.75 -3.52
C ASP A 238 23.40 -8.16 -3.59
N ALA A 239 24.23 -9.19 -3.40
CA ALA A 239 23.79 -10.57 -3.39
C ALA A 239 22.82 -10.93 -2.23
N TYR A 240 22.76 -10.11 -1.22
CA TYR A 240 21.92 -10.30 -0.03
C TYR A 240 20.64 -9.46 -0.07
N GLY A 241 20.48 -8.62 -1.12
CA GLY A 241 19.36 -7.72 -1.27
C GLY A 241 19.56 -6.35 -0.61
N ASN A 242 20.75 -6.06 -0.07
CA ASN A 242 21.04 -4.73 0.47
C ASN A 242 21.20 -3.72 -0.65
N PRO A 243 20.71 -2.49 -0.51
CA PRO A 243 20.86 -1.45 -1.51
C PRO A 243 22.33 -1.06 -1.69
N ILE A 244 22.73 -0.79 -2.92
CA ILE A 244 24.08 -0.32 -3.26
C ILE A 244 24.03 0.98 -4.05
N THR A 245 24.93 1.89 -3.72
CA THR A 245 25.14 3.11 -4.49
C THR A 245 26.02 2.81 -5.69
N LEU A 246 25.58 3.23 -6.88
CA LEU A 246 26.35 3.06 -8.10
C LEU A 246 26.12 4.22 -9.08
N PHE A 247 27.08 4.35 -9.98
CA PHE A 247 26.99 5.12 -11.20
C PHE A 247 27.14 4.17 -12.39
N GLY A 248 26.31 4.35 -13.41
CA GLY A 248 26.33 3.53 -14.60
C GLY A 248 26.11 4.34 -15.87
N ARG A 249 26.40 3.70 -16.99
CA ARG A 249 26.18 4.28 -18.32
C ARG A 249 25.37 3.33 -19.19
N ILE A 250 24.61 3.87 -20.10
CA ILE A 250 23.93 3.12 -21.15
C ILE A 250 24.84 3.15 -22.38
N ILE A 251 25.13 1.97 -22.89
CA ILE A 251 25.99 1.80 -24.08
C ILE A 251 25.20 1.12 -25.19
N ASN A 252 25.41 1.59 -26.43
CA ASN A 252 24.83 0.99 -27.62
C ASN A 252 25.64 -0.23 -28.08
N ARG A 253 25.23 -0.84 -29.20
CA ARG A 253 25.91 -1.98 -29.84
C ARG A 253 27.38 -1.68 -30.20
N ARG A 254 27.70 -0.40 -30.51
CA ARG A 254 29.07 0.05 -30.82
C ARG A 254 29.88 0.35 -29.56
N LYS A 255 29.32 0.14 -28.34
CA LYS A 255 29.90 0.50 -27.06
C LYS A 255 30.04 2.03 -26.84
N GLU A 256 29.35 2.84 -27.63
CA GLU A 256 29.28 4.27 -27.43
C GLU A 256 28.31 4.57 -26.28
N GLU A 257 28.64 5.53 -25.44
CA GLU A 257 27.76 5.97 -24.37
C GLU A 257 26.63 6.81 -24.96
N ILE A 258 25.39 6.41 -24.64
CA ILE A 258 24.16 7.09 -25.09
C ILE A 258 23.35 7.65 -23.90
N GLY A 259 23.81 7.43 -22.68
CA GLY A 259 23.20 7.95 -21.48
C GLY A 259 23.92 7.47 -20.23
N HIS A 260 23.61 8.06 -19.10
CA HIS A 260 24.14 7.66 -17.79
C HIS A 260 23.04 7.66 -16.72
N PHE A 261 23.28 6.98 -15.63
CA PHE A 261 22.37 6.90 -14.50
C PHE A 261 23.14 6.79 -13.18
N ALA A 262 22.55 7.31 -12.11
CA ALA A 262 23.12 7.30 -10.78
C ALA A 262 22.07 6.99 -9.73
N THR A 263 22.50 6.34 -8.65
CA THR A 263 21.64 6.12 -7.48
C THR A 263 21.29 7.44 -6.82
N ILE A 264 20.02 7.64 -6.56
CA ILE A 264 19.46 8.77 -5.82
C ILE A 264 19.34 8.40 -4.34
N HIS A 265 18.63 7.31 -4.03
CA HIS A 265 18.43 6.85 -2.65
C HIS A 265 18.30 5.33 -2.62
N GLU A 266 18.95 4.68 -1.65
CA GLU A 266 18.82 3.24 -1.35
C GLU A 266 18.84 2.32 -2.57
N GLY A 267 19.89 2.48 -3.39
CA GLY A 267 20.04 1.66 -4.59
C GLY A 267 19.12 2.02 -5.75
N ARG A 268 18.23 2.99 -5.59
CA ARG A 268 17.25 3.40 -6.60
C ARG A 268 17.61 4.71 -7.25
N GLY A 269 17.20 4.85 -8.50
CA GLY A 269 17.34 6.07 -9.28
C GLY A 269 16.47 6.01 -10.52
N VAL A 270 16.51 7.06 -11.31
CA VAL A 270 15.74 7.22 -12.55
C VAL A 270 16.58 7.89 -13.61
N PHE A 271 16.36 7.54 -14.87
CA PHE A 271 17.00 8.18 -16.03
C PHE A 271 16.04 8.18 -17.22
N THR A 272 16.25 9.10 -18.14
CA THR A 272 15.49 9.17 -19.40
C THR A 272 16.20 8.31 -20.45
N TYR A 273 15.40 7.51 -21.18
CA TYR A 273 15.90 6.65 -22.24
C TYR A 273 14.96 6.67 -23.45
N ILE A 274 15.55 6.73 -24.66
CA ILE A 274 14.81 6.64 -25.92
C ILE A 274 15.24 5.33 -26.60
N PRO A 275 14.39 4.28 -26.55
CA PRO A 275 14.74 2.99 -27.13
C PRO A 275 14.77 3.04 -28.66
N THR A 276 15.87 2.60 -29.26
CA THR A 276 16.00 2.56 -30.74
C THR A 276 15.28 1.36 -31.37
N GLY A 277 14.98 0.33 -30.54
CA GLY A 277 14.38 -0.93 -30.99
C GLY A 277 15.39 -1.90 -31.61
N GLU A 278 16.69 -1.61 -31.49
CA GLU A 278 17.73 -2.60 -31.65
C GLU A 278 18.05 -3.13 -30.26
N ASP A 279 17.76 -4.41 -29.97
CA ASP A 279 17.92 -5.06 -28.63
C ASP A 279 19.39 -5.18 -28.16
N ALA A 280 20.19 -4.18 -28.45
CA ALA A 280 21.64 -4.19 -28.25
C ALA A 280 22.13 -3.22 -27.19
N ASP A 281 21.29 -2.32 -26.70
CA ASP A 281 21.67 -1.35 -25.69
C ASP A 281 21.76 -2.03 -24.32
N LYS A 282 22.82 -1.72 -23.56
CA LYS A 282 23.09 -2.33 -22.26
C LYS A 282 23.45 -1.29 -21.23
N ALA A 283 23.08 -1.55 -19.99
CA ALA A 283 23.61 -0.82 -18.86
C ALA A 283 24.97 -1.39 -18.44
N GLU A 284 25.98 -0.56 -18.35
CA GLU A 284 27.32 -0.92 -17.87
C GLU A 284 27.61 -0.18 -16.56
N VAL A 285 27.98 -0.91 -15.52
CA VAL A 285 28.41 -0.38 -14.22
C VAL A 285 29.79 -0.91 -13.88
N GLU A 286 30.58 -0.10 -13.17
CA GLU A 286 31.90 -0.52 -12.68
C GLU A 286 31.91 -0.55 -11.15
N LEU A 287 32.27 -1.69 -10.57
CA LEU A 287 32.35 -1.89 -9.13
C LEU A 287 33.63 -2.69 -8.79
N GLY A 288 34.43 -2.08 -7.92
CA GLY A 288 35.70 -2.70 -7.49
C GLY A 288 36.61 -3.04 -8.66
N GLY A 289 36.69 -2.19 -9.68
CA GLY A 289 37.53 -2.35 -10.87
C GLY A 289 37.00 -3.41 -11.87
N LYS A 290 35.79 -3.94 -11.66
CA LYS A 290 35.13 -4.90 -12.57
C LYS A 290 33.92 -4.26 -13.23
N LYS A 291 33.80 -4.48 -14.53
CA LYS A 291 32.64 -4.04 -15.33
C LYS A 291 31.59 -5.12 -15.37
N TYR A 292 30.35 -4.72 -15.10
CA TYR A 292 29.16 -5.56 -15.17
C TYR A 292 28.24 -4.98 -16.23
N ARG A 293 27.62 -5.85 -17.03
CA ARG A 293 26.66 -5.45 -18.06
C ARG A 293 25.32 -6.11 -17.80
N PHE A 294 24.28 -5.33 -17.96
CA PHE A 294 22.90 -5.75 -17.75
C PHE A 294 22.06 -5.39 -18.98
N ASP A 295 21.13 -6.25 -19.30
CA ASP A 295 20.15 -5.99 -20.35
C ASP A 295 19.13 -4.96 -19.86
N LEU A 296 18.74 -4.05 -20.75
CA LEU A 296 17.60 -3.18 -20.53
C LEU A 296 16.30 -3.95 -20.76
N PRO A 297 15.14 -3.46 -20.29
CA PRO A 297 13.86 -4.08 -20.57
C PRO A 297 13.58 -4.20 -22.08
N GLU A 298 12.79 -5.21 -22.45
CA GLU A 298 12.37 -5.43 -23.84
C GLU A 298 11.65 -4.22 -24.41
N VAL A 299 11.94 -3.89 -25.65
CA VAL A 299 11.39 -2.74 -26.36
C VAL A 299 10.21 -3.18 -27.22
N CYS A 300 9.03 -2.66 -26.93
CA CYS A 300 7.83 -2.88 -27.73
C CYS A 300 7.91 -2.12 -29.06
N SER A 301 7.63 -2.79 -30.17
CA SER A 301 7.57 -2.13 -31.48
C SER A 301 6.40 -1.16 -31.62
N GLN A 302 5.33 -1.38 -30.86
CA GLN A 302 4.10 -0.58 -30.78
C GLN A 302 3.67 -0.45 -29.32
N GLY A 303 3.03 0.66 -28.95
CA GLY A 303 2.50 0.86 -27.62
C GLY A 303 2.34 2.31 -27.25
N TYR A 304 1.94 2.53 -26.02
CA TYR A 304 1.77 3.85 -25.40
C TYR A 304 2.73 3.97 -24.22
N VAL A 305 3.23 5.17 -24.01
CA VAL A 305 4.01 5.56 -22.83
C VAL A 305 3.20 6.54 -22.01
N LEU A 306 3.02 6.25 -20.75
CA LEU A 306 2.44 7.13 -19.75
C LEU A 306 3.59 7.77 -18.96
N HIS A 307 3.65 9.10 -18.95
CA HIS A 307 4.57 9.86 -18.12
C HIS A 307 3.80 10.74 -17.14
N VAL A 308 4.26 10.77 -15.90
CA VAL A 308 3.58 11.47 -14.81
C VAL A 308 4.59 12.29 -14.02
N ASP A 309 4.50 13.61 -14.07
CA ASP A 309 5.27 14.53 -13.24
C ASP A 309 4.46 14.93 -11.99
N ASN A 310 4.83 14.36 -10.86
CA ASN A 310 4.28 14.66 -9.54
C ASN A 310 5.24 15.50 -8.67
N LEU A 311 6.35 15.97 -9.25
CA LEU A 311 7.42 16.63 -8.48
C LEU A 311 7.43 18.16 -8.69
N THR A 312 7.12 18.62 -9.89
CA THR A 312 7.23 20.04 -10.27
C THR A 312 6.21 20.93 -9.56
N SER A 313 5.01 20.41 -9.25
CA SER A 313 3.94 21.17 -8.58
C SER A 313 3.43 20.43 -7.34
N GLU A 314 3.13 21.17 -6.26
CA GLU A 314 2.52 20.62 -5.05
C GLU A 314 1.00 20.45 -5.21
N ASP A 315 0.34 21.30 -6.01
CA ASP A 315 -1.12 21.33 -6.14
C ASP A 315 -1.65 20.56 -7.34
N SER A 316 -0.80 20.25 -8.31
CA SER A 316 -1.20 19.56 -9.52
C SER A 316 -0.22 18.47 -9.93
N ILE A 317 -0.69 17.55 -10.77
CA ILE A 317 0.11 16.50 -11.39
C ILE A 317 0.00 16.67 -12.90
N ALA A 318 1.13 16.67 -13.60
CA ALA A 318 1.14 16.70 -15.05
C ALA A 318 1.18 15.27 -15.60
N VAL A 319 0.28 14.97 -16.51
CA VAL A 319 0.16 13.65 -17.14
C VAL A 319 0.38 13.82 -18.64
N SER A 320 1.19 12.95 -19.22
CA SER A 320 1.45 12.92 -20.67
C SER A 320 1.34 11.49 -21.18
N VAL A 321 0.59 11.30 -22.26
CA VAL A 321 0.46 10.02 -22.95
C VAL A 321 0.92 10.17 -24.39
N GLN A 322 1.89 9.36 -24.78
CA GLN A 322 2.47 9.38 -26.12
C GLN A 322 2.50 7.97 -26.72
N LYS A 323 2.43 7.87 -28.03
CA LYS A 323 2.61 6.63 -28.79
C LYS A 323 3.59 6.83 -29.93
N ASN A 324 4.13 5.74 -30.48
CA ASN A 324 4.91 5.85 -31.71
C ASN A 324 4.00 5.79 -32.95
N THR A 325 4.59 6.06 -34.12
CA THR A 325 3.88 6.09 -35.42
C THR A 325 3.28 4.77 -35.84
N TYR A 326 3.81 3.66 -35.32
CA TYR A 326 3.37 2.31 -35.67
C TYR A 326 2.15 1.85 -34.85
N THR A 327 1.86 2.54 -33.76
CA THR A 327 0.73 2.21 -32.88
C THR A 327 -0.57 2.74 -33.46
N PRO A 328 -1.61 1.92 -33.63
CA PRO A 328 -2.93 2.39 -34.04
C PRO A 328 -3.47 3.45 -33.07
N SER A 329 -4.25 4.40 -33.60
CA SER A 329 -4.97 5.34 -32.75
C SER A 329 -6.21 4.64 -32.18
N ASN A 330 -6.23 4.46 -30.88
CA ASN A 330 -7.36 3.90 -30.15
C ASN A 330 -7.85 4.90 -29.11
N LEU A 331 -9.15 4.82 -28.81
CA LEU A 331 -9.72 5.52 -27.67
C LEU A 331 -9.23 4.83 -26.40
N LEU A 332 -8.71 5.59 -25.46
CA LEU A 332 -8.20 5.11 -24.17
C LEU A 332 -8.98 5.76 -23.03
N GLY A 333 -9.04 5.06 -21.91
CA GLY A 333 -9.46 5.64 -20.64
C GLY A 333 -8.28 5.82 -19.72
N LEU A 334 -8.27 6.93 -18.97
CA LEU A 334 -7.41 7.11 -17.81
C LEU A 334 -8.28 7.15 -16.56
N ALA A 335 -7.97 6.34 -15.58
CA ALA A 335 -8.58 6.36 -14.27
C ALA A 335 -7.52 6.72 -13.22
N VAL A 336 -7.85 7.63 -12.32
CA VAL A 336 -7.05 8.02 -11.16
C VAL A 336 -7.74 7.50 -9.91
N ILE A 337 -7.08 6.60 -9.20
CA ILE A 337 -7.66 5.84 -8.09
C ILE A 337 -6.82 6.05 -6.84
N ALA A 338 -7.46 6.42 -5.75
CA ALA A 338 -6.83 6.41 -4.43
C ALA A 338 -7.72 5.69 -3.43
N HIS A 339 -7.10 4.85 -2.59
CA HIS A 339 -7.80 4.14 -1.52
C HIS A 339 -9.02 3.34 -1.99
N GLY A 340 -8.97 2.83 -3.23
CA GLY A 340 -10.05 2.09 -3.87
C GLY A 340 -11.18 2.94 -4.43
N LYS A 341 -11.07 4.27 -4.38
CA LYS A 341 -12.06 5.21 -4.92
C LYS A 341 -11.54 5.91 -6.16
N LEU A 342 -12.43 6.12 -7.11
CA LEU A 342 -12.14 6.93 -8.27
C LEU A 342 -12.05 8.42 -7.86
N LEU A 343 -10.92 9.06 -8.17
CA LEU A 343 -10.72 10.50 -7.97
C LEU A 343 -11.04 11.29 -9.23
N ASN A 344 -10.46 10.85 -10.35
CA ASN A 344 -10.62 11.49 -11.67
C ASN A 344 -10.67 10.42 -12.77
N SER A 345 -11.26 10.76 -13.88
CA SER A 345 -11.21 9.95 -15.09
C SER A 345 -11.29 10.82 -16.33
N CYS A 346 -10.65 10.40 -17.42
CA CYS A 346 -10.79 11.06 -18.72
C CYS A 346 -10.67 10.08 -19.87
N LEU A 347 -11.21 10.50 -21.02
CA LEU A 347 -11.07 9.82 -22.31
C LEU A 347 -9.94 10.48 -23.10
N LEU A 348 -9.07 9.66 -23.69
CA LEU A 348 -7.92 10.14 -24.44
C LEU A 348 -7.93 9.58 -25.86
N ASN A 349 -7.69 10.46 -26.83
CA ASN A 349 -7.42 10.10 -28.21
C ASN A 349 -6.01 10.57 -28.56
N VAL A 350 -5.06 9.66 -28.55
CA VAL A 350 -3.64 10.01 -28.75
C VAL A 350 -3.33 10.07 -30.25
N GLY A 351 -2.98 11.26 -30.73
CA GLY A 351 -2.60 11.52 -32.12
C GLY A 351 -1.25 10.90 -32.51
N LYS A 352 -0.87 11.05 -33.77
CA LYS A 352 0.44 10.60 -34.26
C LYS A 352 1.51 11.64 -33.90
N ASN A 353 2.59 11.19 -33.27
CA ASN A 353 3.80 11.98 -32.95
C ASN A 353 3.62 13.16 -31.99
N THR A 354 2.44 13.37 -31.42
CA THR A 354 2.18 14.44 -30.47
C THR A 354 1.68 13.84 -29.17
N PRO A 355 2.33 14.11 -28.03
CA PRO A 355 1.81 13.68 -26.75
C PRO A 355 0.51 14.43 -26.42
N VAL A 356 -0.43 13.74 -25.80
CA VAL A 356 -1.55 14.37 -25.13
C VAL A 356 -1.12 14.67 -23.71
N SER A 357 -1.04 15.95 -23.36
CA SER A 357 -0.58 16.41 -22.05
C SER A 357 -1.63 17.27 -21.38
N PHE A 358 -1.83 17.06 -20.09
CA PHE A 358 -2.79 17.82 -19.27
C PHE A 358 -2.37 17.80 -17.79
N LYS A 359 -2.99 18.67 -17.00
CA LYS A 359 -2.78 18.73 -15.55
C LYS A 359 -4.05 18.32 -14.82
N LEU A 360 -3.88 17.60 -13.73
CA LEU A 360 -4.94 17.26 -12.79
C LEU A 360 -4.68 17.99 -11.48
N ASP A 361 -5.67 18.71 -10.99
CA ASP A 361 -5.65 19.29 -9.64
C ASP A 361 -5.74 18.18 -8.59
N LYS A 362 -4.83 18.20 -7.63
CA LYS A 362 -4.78 17.27 -6.50
C LYS A 362 -5.11 17.93 -5.15
N SER A 363 -5.65 19.16 -5.16
CA SER A 363 -5.98 19.92 -3.95
C SER A 363 -6.96 19.18 -3.05
N GLU A 364 -7.90 18.44 -3.64
CA GLU A 364 -8.92 17.65 -2.93
C GLU A 364 -8.55 16.17 -2.74
N TRP A 365 -7.39 15.75 -3.24
CA TRP A 365 -7.00 14.36 -3.08
C TRP A 365 -6.57 14.08 -1.64
N THR A 366 -6.92 12.91 -1.15
CA THR A 366 -6.48 12.46 0.17
C THR A 366 -4.99 12.11 0.15
N PRO A 367 -4.27 12.26 1.29
CA PRO A 367 -2.85 11.90 1.36
C PRO A 367 -2.66 10.39 1.19
N GLY A 368 -1.56 10.02 0.57
CA GLY A 368 -1.19 8.61 0.37
C GLY A 368 -0.87 8.27 -1.08
N VAL A 369 -0.86 6.98 -1.38
CA VAL A 369 -0.56 6.47 -2.71
C VAL A 369 -1.78 6.60 -3.61
N VAL A 370 -1.56 7.15 -4.80
CA VAL A 370 -2.54 7.29 -5.88
C VAL A 370 -2.07 6.48 -7.08
N GLN A 371 -2.96 5.73 -7.70
CA GLN A 371 -2.71 4.93 -8.88
C GLN A 371 -3.35 5.59 -10.11
N LEU A 372 -2.56 5.82 -11.15
CA LEU A 372 -3.05 6.21 -12.46
C LEU A 372 -3.04 4.97 -13.37
N VAL A 373 -4.17 4.64 -13.98
CA VAL A 373 -4.32 3.47 -14.84
C VAL A 373 -4.79 3.94 -16.22
N LEU A 374 -3.93 3.74 -17.22
CA LEU A 374 -4.27 3.91 -18.62
C LEU A 374 -4.76 2.56 -19.16
N PHE A 375 -5.94 2.52 -19.75
CA PHE A 375 -6.58 1.29 -20.20
C PHE A 375 -7.29 1.46 -21.54
N ASP A 376 -7.51 0.34 -22.23
CA ASP A 376 -8.16 0.29 -23.53
C ASP A 376 -9.69 0.03 -23.43
N THR A 377 -10.34 -0.06 -24.59
CA THR A 377 -11.77 -0.34 -24.71
C THR A 377 -12.17 -1.77 -24.35
N ALA A 378 -11.20 -2.65 -24.09
CA ALA A 378 -11.41 -3.99 -23.56
C ALA A 378 -11.21 -4.05 -22.03
N GLY A 379 -10.91 -2.91 -21.40
CA GLY A 379 -10.60 -2.83 -19.96
C GLY A 379 -9.22 -3.36 -19.61
N GLN A 380 -8.33 -3.57 -20.59
CA GLN A 380 -6.97 -4.05 -20.36
C GLN A 380 -6.07 -2.87 -19.98
N ILE A 381 -5.25 -3.05 -18.95
CA ILE A 381 -4.24 -2.06 -18.56
C ILE A 381 -3.18 -1.95 -19.67
N ILE A 382 -2.95 -0.75 -20.14
CA ILE A 382 -1.86 -0.40 -21.07
C ILE A 382 -0.63 0.08 -20.31
N ALA A 383 -0.85 0.94 -19.32
CA ALA A 383 0.19 1.45 -18.44
C ALA A 383 -0.42 1.79 -17.07
N ASP A 384 0.36 1.65 -16.01
CA ASP A 384 -0.06 2.12 -14.69
C ASP A 384 1.11 2.73 -13.91
N ARG A 385 0.79 3.69 -13.05
CA ARG A 385 1.77 4.48 -12.31
C ARG A 385 1.26 4.77 -10.90
N LEU A 386 2.08 4.52 -9.90
CA LEU A 386 1.85 4.98 -8.53
C LEU A 386 2.55 6.31 -8.31
N VAL A 387 1.84 7.25 -7.71
CA VAL A 387 2.38 8.52 -7.23
C VAL A 387 1.97 8.73 -5.78
N PHE A 388 2.59 9.68 -5.08
CA PHE A 388 2.25 9.99 -3.71
C PHE A 388 1.70 11.41 -3.58
N THR A 389 0.52 11.55 -2.97
CA THR A 389 -0.04 12.85 -2.61
C THR A 389 0.35 13.16 -1.17
N ARG A 390 1.07 14.27 -0.97
CA ARG A 390 1.33 14.84 0.35
C ARG A 390 0.26 15.85 0.70
N LYS A 391 -0.06 15.89 1.97
CA LYS A 391 -0.84 16.98 2.57
C LYS A 391 -0.12 17.44 3.83
N PRO A 392 -0.30 18.70 4.24
CA PRO A 392 0.20 19.16 5.52
C PRO A 392 -0.32 18.28 6.66
N GLU A 393 0.46 18.12 7.71
CA GLU A 393 -0.02 17.49 8.92
C GLU A 393 -1.16 18.33 9.50
N LEU A 394 -2.27 17.66 9.83
CA LEU A 394 -3.46 18.33 10.35
C LEU A 394 -3.37 18.63 11.84
N LEU A 395 -2.47 17.95 12.56
CA LEU A 395 -2.30 18.05 14.00
C LEU A 395 -0.84 18.22 14.36
N ALA A 396 -0.55 19.16 15.22
CA ALA A 396 0.72 19.30 15.91
C ALA A 396 0.62 18.70 17.32
N VAL A 397 1.52 17.77 17.64
CA VAL A 397 1.63 17.14 18.97
C VAL A 397 2.90 17.64 19.63
N ASP A 398 2.76 18.36 20.74
CA ASP A 398 3.87 18.81 21.58
C ASP A 398 3.89 18.00 22.87
N VAL A 399 5.07 17.50 23.25
CA VAL A 399 5.27 16.71 24.47
C VAL A 399 6.31 17.39 25.32
N ARG A 400 5.93 17.81 26.51
CA ARG A 400 6.82 18.48 27.47
C ARG A 400 7.09 17.59 28.66
N LYS A 401 8.36 17.44 28.98
CA LYS A 401 8.81 16.80 30.22
C LYS A 401 8.86 17.86 31.35
N SER A 402 8.51 17.46 32.54
CA SER A 402 8.64 18.33 33.71
C SER A 402 10.09 18.63 34.11
N LYS A 403 11.05 17.76 33.71
CA LYS A 403 12.51 17.87 33.94
C LYS A 403 13.30 17.33 32.76
N GLU A 404 14.54 17.78 32.61
CA GLU A 404 15.46 17.26 31.61
C GLU A 404 16.01 15.86 31.94
N SER A 405 16.19 15.57 33.24
CA SER A 405 16.65 14.28 33.74
C SER A 405 15.92 13.88 35.01
N TYR A 406 15.85 12.61 35.28
CA TYR A 406 15.16 12.02 36.43
C TYR A 406 16.09 11.01 37.11
N GLN A 407 15.93 10.88 38.45
CA GLN A 407 16.59 9.82 39.20
C GLN A 407 15.84 8.49 39.02
N PRO A 408 16.51 7.34 39.26
CA PRO A 408 15.85 6.04 39.26
C PRO A 408 14.62 6.06 40.18
N PHE A 409 13.50 5.53 39.71
CA PHE A 409 12.19 5.48 40.38
C PHE A 409 11.54 6.85 40.67
N GLU A 410 12.08 7.93 40.13
CA GLU A 410 11.46 9.24 40.21
C GLU A 410 10.21 9.31 39.33
N ARG A 411 9.16 10.00 39.83
CA ARG A 411 7.93 10.22 39.06
C ARG A 411 8.21 11.13 37.86
N VAL A 412 7.88 10.63 36.66
CA VAL A 412 7.93 11.41 35.42
C VAL A 412 6.54 11.99 35.13
N THR A 413 6.48 13.27 34.84
CA THR A 413 5.26 13.94 34.38
C THR A 413 5.49 14.43 32.95
N LEU A 414 4.57 14.05 32.05
CA LEU A 414 4.56 14.46 30.65
C LEU A 414 3.26 15.21 30.36
N ASP A 415 3.39 16.40 29.79
CA ASP A 415 2.27 17.21 29.33
C ASP A 415 2.15 17.10 27.80
N PHE A 416 0.99 16.66 27.32
CA PHE A 416 0.69 16.54 25.90
C PHE A 416 -0.22 17.68 25.46
N SER A 417 0.14 18.38 24.40
CA SER A 417 -0.68 19.39 23.75
C SER A 417 -0.90 19.00 22.30
N VAL A 418 -2.15 18.83 21.89
CA VAL A 418 -2.54 18.55 20.51
C VAL A 418 -3.28 19.77 19.96
N ARG A 419 -2.82 20.27 18.81
CA ARG A 419 -3.38 21.47 18.16
C ARG A 419 -3.61 21.21 16.69
N ASP A 420 -4.62 21.85 16.13
CA ASP A 420 -4.84 21.90 14.67
C ASP A 420 -3.88 22.90 13.99
N THR A 421 -3.97 23.01 12.67
CA THR A 421 -3.17 23.92 11.84
C THR A 421 -3.40 25.39 12.16
N THR A 422 -4.51 25.74 12.82
CA THR A 422 -4.84 27.11 13.25
C THR A 422 -4.41 27.39 14.68
N GLY A 423 -3.84 26.40 15.38
CA GLY A 423 -3.36 26.50 16.75
C GLY A 423 -4.41 26.22 17.82
N ASN A 424 -5.64 25.86 17.45
CA ASN A 424 -6.68 25.50 18.40
C ASN A 424 -6.41 24.15 19.06
N PRO A 425 -6.70 23.97 20.37
CA PRO A 425 -6.55 22.68 21.02
C PRO A 425 -7.55 21.66 20.47
N VAL A 426 -7.08 20.43 20.23
CA VAL A 426 -7.88 19.31 19.72
C VAL A 426 -7.89 18.19 20.74
N SER A 427 -9.09 17.68 21.06
CA SER A 427 -9.24 16.45 21.85
C SER A 427 -9.14 15.25 20.93
N ALA A 428 -8.07 14.50 21.06
CA ALA A 428 -7.84 13.29 20.27
C ALA A 428 -7.40 12.13 21.18
N PRO A 429 -7.94 10.93 20.96
CA PRO A 429 -7.42 9.73 21.62
C PRO A 429 -6.05 9.38 21.08
N MET A 430 -5.10 9.08 21.96
CA MET A 430 -3.75 8.71 21.56
C MET A 430 -3.27 7.48 22.33
N SER A 431 -2.29 6.77 21.80
CA SER A 431 -1.52 5.76 22.51
C SER A 431 -0.09 6.26 22.71
N VAL A 432 0.45 6.00 23.89
CA VAL A 432 1.79 6.41 24.29
C VAL A 432 2.59 5.19 24.66
N SER A 433 3.80 5.06 24.12
CA SER A 433 4.79 4.09 24.58
C SER A 433 5.96 4.83 25.24
N ILE A 434 6.37 4.34 26.40
CA ILE A 434 7.50 4.88 27.16
C ILE A 434 8.46 3.72 27.40
N ARG A 435 9.71 3.89 26.97
CA ARG A 435 10.72 2.84 27.05
C ARG A 435 12.07 3.38 27.43
N ASP A 436 12.95 2.51 27.90
CA ASP A 436 14.34 2.86 28.14
C ASP A 436 15.08 3.01 26.81
N GLY A 437 15.77 4.14 26.63
CA GLY A 437 16.53 4.42 25.41
C GLY A 437 17.69 3.44 25.15
N TRP A 438 18.18 2.74 26.18
CA TRP A 438 19.21 1.70 26.03
C TRP A 438 18.68 0.42 25.37
N GLU A 439 17.39 0.15 25.49
CA GLU A 439 16.74 -1.04 24.91
C GLU A 439 16.31 -0.81 23.46
N GLU A 440 16.37 0.43 23.00
CA GLU A 440 15.82 0.80 21.70
C GLU A 440 16.60 0.19 20.53
N VAL A 441 15.89 -0.54 19.68
CA VAL A 441 16.24 -0.74 18.29
C VAL A 441 15.53 0.37 17.51
N GLU A 442 16.29 1.10 16.68
CA GLU A 442 15.76 2.22 15.89
C GLU A 442 14.42 1.84 15.24
N SER A 443 13.37 2.60 15.54
CA SER A 443 12.07 2.41 14.89
C SER A 443 12.17 2.92 13.45
N ARG A 444 11.80 2.08 12.51
CA ARG A 444 11.76 2.43 11.08
C ARG A 444 10.35 2.70 10.58
N HIS A 445 9.37 2.68 11.48
CA HIS A 445 7.95 2.75 11.17
C HIS A 445 7.23 3.74 12.06
N SER A 446 6.18 4.34 11.53
CA SER A 446 5.21 5.16 12.27
C SER A 446 3.81 4.87 11.74
N MET A 447 2.78 5.31 12.46
CA MET A 447 1.39 5.20 12.00
C MET A 447 1.20 5.89 10.64
N LEU A 448 1.78 7.07 10.45
CA LEU A 448 1.71 7.84 9.20
C LEU A 448 2.31 7.04 8.03
N VAL A 449 3.53 6.57 8.19
CA VAL A 449 4.24 5.80 7.16
C VAL A 449 3.52 4.50 6.83
N ASP A 450 3.05 3.78 7.85
CA ASP A 450 2.38 2.50 7.62
C ASP A 450 1.02 2.67 6.94
N LEU A 451 0.19 3.62 7.39
CA LEU A 451 -1.14 3.82 6.83
C LEU A 451 -1.13 4.49 5.45
N LEU A 452 -0.17 5.38 5.16
CA LEU A 452 -0.14 6.13 3.91
C LEU A 452 0.75 5.50 2.83
N LEU A 453 1.79 4.74 3.20
CA LEU A 453 2.74 4.17 2.25
C LEU A 453 2.83 2.64 2.35
N MET A 454 3.26 2.09 3.50
CA MET A 454 3.59 0.68 3.60
C MET A 454 2.39 -0.25 3.43
N SER A 455 1.19 0.19 3.78
CA SER A 455 -0.05 -0.55 3.51
C SER A 455 -0.44 -0.59 2.03
N GLU A 456 0.11 0.30 1.20
CA GLU A 456 -0.22 0.44 -0.22
C GLU A 456 0.80 -0.18 -1.17
N ILE A 457 1.98 -0.55 -0.66
CA ILE A 457 3.07 -1.17 -1.42
C ILE A 457 3.50 -2.49 -0.77
N LYS A 458 4.27 -3.30 -1.48
CA LYS A 458 4.83 -4.55 -0.96
C LYS A 458 6.32 -4.65 -1.21
N GLY A 459 6.95 -5.50 -0.41
CA GLY A 459 8.38 -5.72 -0.43
C GLY A 459 9.11 -4.97 0.68
N TYR A 460 10.40 -5.21 0.77
CA TYR A 460 11.24 -4.60 1.79
C TYR A 460 11.60 -3.17 1.42
N VAL A 461 11.32 -2.24 2.32
CA VAL A 461 11.78 -0.85 2.26
C VAL A 461 12.69 -0.64 3.46
N HIS A 462 13.94 -0.29 3.20
CA HIS A 462 14.97 -0.26 4.25
C HIS A 462 14.69 0.76 5.34
N ARG A 463 14.40 2.00 5.00
CA ARG A 463 14.11 3.10 5.92
C ARG A 463 12.85 3.87 5.49
N PRO A 464 11.66 3.31 5.70
CA PRO A 464 10.43 3.94 5.20
C PRO A 464 10.13 5.30 5.85
N LEU A 465 10.62 5.58 7.08
CA LEU A 465 10.52 6.90 7.70
C LEU A 465 11.23 8.00 6.91
N TYR A 466 12.36 7.69 6.26
CA TYR A 466 13.13 8.64 5.45
C TYR A 466 12.24 9.46 4.53
N TYR A 467 11.32 8.82 3.83
CA TYR A 467 10.44 9.49 2.88
C TYR A 467 9.50 10.53 3.50
N PHE A 468 9.42 10.60 4.83
CA PHE A 468 8.55 11.51 5.58
C PHE A 468 9.31 12.46 6.51
N GLU A 469 10.62 12.33 6.65
CA GLU A 469 11.44 13.16 7.55
C GLU A 469 11.41 14.64 7.15
N VAL A 470 11.52 14.92 5.85
CA VAL A 470 11.50 16.29 5.30
C VAL A 470 10.68 16.34 4.01
N ASN A 471 10.00 17.45 3.78
CA ASN A 471 9.27 17.69 2.52
C ASN A 471 10.11 18.55 1.56
N ASP A 472 11.24 18.03 1.10
CA ASP A 472 12.08 18.64 0.08
C ASP A 472 12.08 17.84 -1.24
N MET A 473 12.75 18.35 -2.26
CA MET A 473 12.79 17.72 -3.57
C MET A 473 13.53 16.36 -3.53
N GLU A 474 14.55 16.22 -2.69
CA GLU A 474 15.32 14.97 -2.58
C GLU A 474 14.46 13.83 -2.06
N HIS A 475 13.74 14.04 -0.94
CA HIS A 475 12.85 13.04 -0.36
C HIS A 475 11.65 12.74 -1.27
N ARG A 476 11.11 13.75 -1.97
CA ARG A 476 10.02 13.56 -2.94
C ARG A 476 10.48 12.71 -4.14
N LEU A 477 11.64 13.02 -4.70
CA LEU A 477 12.22 12.26 -5.81
C LEU A 477 12.57 10.81 -5.39
N ALA A 478 13.14 10.62 -4.20
CA ALA A 478 13.41 9.30 -3.65
C ALA A 478 12.14 8.46 -3.49
N LEU A 479 11.05 9.06 -2.99
CA LEU A 479 9.74 8.40 -2.87
C LEU A 479 9.16 8.07 -4.25
N ASP A 480 9.28 8.97 -5.21
CA ASP A 480 8.81 8.74 -6.57
C ASP A 480 9.55 7.58 -7.24
N CYS A 481 10.88 7.50 -7.08
CA CYS A 481 11.68 6.35 -7.53
C CYS A 481 11.24 5.05 -6.85
N LEU A 482 10.94 5.05 -5.55
CA LEU A 482 10.41 3.89 -4.86
C LEU A 482 9.10 3.42 -5.49
N LEU A 483 8.16 4.35 -5.75
CA LEU A 483 6.85 4.01 -6.31
C LEU A 483 6.93 3.55 -7.77
N MET A 484 7.93 3.99 -8.53
CA MET A 484 8.17 3.49 -9.89
C MET A 484 8.62 2.03 -9.91
N VAL A 485 9.40 1.58 -8.92
CA VAL A 485 9.87 0.18 -8.86
C VAL A 485 8.85 -0.77 -8.24
N GLN A 486 7.78 -0.26 -7.63
CA GLN A 486 6.76 -1.09 -7.00
C GLN A 486 5.79 -1.68 -8.03
N GLY A 487 5.80 -3.00 -8.16
CA GLY A 487 4.92 -3.73 -9.09
C GLY A 487 3.60 -4.20 -8.48
N TRP A 488 3.48 -4.25 -7.15
CA TRP A 488 2.26 -4.69 -6.48
C TRP A 488 1.26 -3.53 -6.35
N ARG A 489 -0.03 -3.88 -6.47
CA ARG A 489 -1.15 -2.95 -6.34
C ARG A 489 -2.13 -3.48 -5.31
N ARG A 490 -2.46 -2.65 -4.32
CA ARG A 490 -3.45 -2.97 -3.31
C ARG A 490 -4.84 -3.15 -3.93
N TYR A 491 -5.21 -2.25 -4.83
CA TYR A 491 -6.51 -2.26 -5.51
C TYR A 491 -6.35 -2.92 -6.88
N LYS A 492 -6.85 -4.15 -7.01
CA LYS A 492 -6.71 -4.95 -8.23
C LYS A 492 -7.70 -4.45 -9.29
N TRP A 493 -7.17 -3.81 -10.33
CA TRP A 493 -7.92 -3.24 -11.44
C TRP A 493 -9.01 -4.18 -11.99
N LYS A 494 -8.67 -5.43 -12.26
CA LYS A 494 -9.57 -6.39 -12.89
C LYS A 494 -10.89 -6.59 -12.12
N TYR A 495 -10.86 -6.53 -10.80
CA TYR A 495 -12.06 -6.61 -9.97
C TYR A 495 -12.75 -5.25 -9.86
N ALA A 496 -12.00 -4.18 -9.64
CA ALA A 496 -12.56 -2.85 -9.51
C ALA A 496 -13.24 -2.38 -10.79
N ALA A 497 -12.64 -2.62 -11.95
CA ALA A 497 -13.22 -2.27 -13.24
C ALA A 497 -14.28 -3.28 -13.75
N GLY A 498 -14.56 -4.35 -13.01
CA GLY A 498 -15.54 -5.37 -13.43
C GLY A 498 -15.10 -6.22 -14.63
N VAL A 499 -13.79 -6.28 -14.94
CA VAL A 499 -13.24 -7.16 -15.97
C VAL A 499 -13.36 -8.62 -15.56
N GLU A 500 -13.15 -8.89 -14.27
CA GLU A 500 -13.38 -10.19 -13.65
C GLU A 500 -14.36 -10.04 -12.47
N PRO A 501 -15.20 -11.05 -12.21
CA PRO A 501 -16.10 -11.02 -11.06
C PRO A 501 -15.32 -11.05 -9.75
N PHE A 502 -15.77 -10.27 -8.77
CA PHE A 502 -15.26 -10.30 -7.40
C PHE A 502 -16.17 -11.14 -6.52
N GLU A 503 -15.61 -12.12 -5.82
CA GLU A 503 -16.32 -12.98 -4.90
C GLU A 503 -16.10 -12.52 -3.46
N LEU A 504 -17.16 -12.07 -2.78
CA LEU A 504 -17.12 -11.71 -1.37
C LEU A 504 -17.36 -12.97 -0.52
N LYS A 505 -16.27 -13.50 0.07
CA LYS A 505 -16.31 -14.73 0.90
C LYS A 505 -16.61 -14.46 2.36
N TYR A 506 -16.11 -13.35 2.87
CA TYR A 506 -16.20 -12.98 4.29
C TYR A 506 -16.90 -11.65 4.44
N MET A 507 -18.07 -11.66 5.08
CA MET A 507 -18.75 -10.43 5.48
C MET A 507 -18.03 -9.77 6.67
N PRO A 508 -18.17 -8.45 6.87
CA PRO A 508 -17.68 -7.80 8.08
C PRO A 508 -18.34 -8.41 9.33
N GLU A 509 -17.52 -8.96 10.25
CA GLU A 509 -18.02 -9.54 11.49
C GLU A 509 -18.56 -8.45 12.42
N GLN A 510 -19.78 -8.63 12.90
CA GLN A 510 -20.45 -7.67 13.80
C GLN A 510 -20.16 -7.94 15.29
N GLY A 511 -19.35 -8.93 15.60
CA GLY A 511 -18.93 -9.29 16.94
C GLY A 511 -18.05 -10.54 16.92
N ILE A 512 -17.62 -10.98 18.10
CA ILE A 512 -16.89 -12.24 18.23
C ILE A 512 -17.88 -13.38 18.10
N GLU A 513 -17.73 -14.17 17.05
CA GLU A 513 -18.52 -15.36 16.81
C GLU A 513 -17.87 -16.59 17.47
N VAL A 514 -18.66 -17.35 18.18
CA VAL A 514 -18.23 -18.61 18.78
C VAL A 514 -18.97 -19.74 18.10
N HIS A 515 -18.23 -20.60 17.43
CA HIS A 515 -18.76 -21.80 16.80
C HIS A 515 -18.48 -23.02 17.66
N GLY A 516 -19.49 -23.88 17.79
CA GLY A 516 -19.37 -25.14 18.50
C GLY A 516 -20.15 -26.24 17.81
N GLN A 517 -19.77 -27.49 18.05
CA GLN A 517 -20.50 -28.65 17.54
C GLN A 517 -20.91 -29.54 18.71
N VAL A 518 -22.18 -29.88 18.74
CA VAL A 518 -22.67 -30.89 19.68
C VAL A 518 -22.43 -32.27 19.08
N VAL A 519 -21.66 -33.10 19.77
CA VAL A 519 -21.33 -34.45 19.32
C VAL A 519 -21.76 -35.51 20.35
N SER A 520 -22.06 -36.70 19.89
CA SER A 520 -22.34 -37.84 20.74
C SER A 520 -21.09 -38.25 21.51
N PHE A 521 -21.18 -38.39 22.84
CA PHE A 521 -20.08 -38.73 23.72
C PHE A 521 -19.37 -40.05 23.33
N VAL A 522 -20.14 -41.07 22.93
CA VAL A 522 -19.60 -42.41 22.66
C VAL A 522 -19.06 -42.54 21.21
N ARG A 523 -19.67 -41.88 20.25
CA ARG A 523 -19.35 -42.08 18.82
C ARG A 523 -18.78 -40.85 18.11
N GLY A 524 -18.70 -39.71 18.78
CA GLY A 524 -18.22 -38.45 18.18
C GLY A 524 -19.05 -37.93 16.99
N LYS A 525 -20.24 -38.50 16.74
CA LYS A 525 -21.08 -38.09 15.63
C LYS A 525 -21.85 -36.81 15.97
N PRO A 526 -21.98 -35.85 15.03
CA PRO A 526 -22.79 -34.65 15.21
C PRO A 526 -24.23 -34.99 15.61
N LYS A 527 -24.81 -34.19 16.49
CA LYS A 527 -26.20 -34.29 16.91
C LYS A 527 -26.94 -33.02 16.49
N PRO A 528 -27.78 -33.06 15.43
CA PRO A 528 -28.63 -31.94 15.04
C PRO A 528 -29.81 -31.78 16.00
N ASN A 529 -30.47 -30.63 15.94
CA ASN A 529 -31.70 -30.27 16.66
C ASN A 529 -31.56 -30.41 18.20
N MET A 530 -30.36 -30.09 18.73
CA MET A 530 -30.11 -30.08 20.17
C MET A 530 -30.22 -28.67 20.72
N GLN A 531 -30.95 -28.50 21.81
CA GLN A 531 -30.95 -27.26 22.56
C GLN A 531 -29.67 -27.10 23.35
N VAL A 532 -28.98 -26.00 23.17
CA VAL A 532 -27.73 -25.66 23.84
C VAL A 532 -27.89 -24.36 24.60
N SER A 533 -27.57 -24.35 25.86
CA SER A 533 -27.54 -23.13 26.66
C SER A 533 -26.12 -22.54 26.65
N SER A 534 -26.00 -21.29 26.27
CA SER A 534 -24.73 -20.55 26.33
C SER A 534 -24.74 -19.51 27.44
N PHE A 535 -23.63 -19.43 28.17
CA PHE A 535 -23.44 -18.47 29.25
C PHE A 535 -22.19 -17.64 28.99
N LEU A 536 -22.29 -16.32 29.12
CA LEU A 536 -21.13 -15.43 29.15
C LEU A 536 -20.86 -15.03 30.61
N ALA A 537 -19.75 -15.44 31.14
CA ALA A 537 -19.31 -15.08 32.49
C ALA A 537 -18.10 -14.14 32.44
N LYS A 538 -18.13 -13.05 33.19
CA LYS A 538 -16.99 -12.17 33.38
C LYS A 538 -16.05 -12.81 34.43
N ARG A 539 -14.79 -13.03 34.04
CA ARG A 539 -13.76 -13.50 34.97
C ARG A 539 -13.30 -12.33 35.84
N GLY A 540 -13.62 -12.31 37.11
CA GLY A 540 -13.08 -11.39 38.11
C GLY A 540 -11.68 -11.80 38.54
N GLU A 541 -10.84 -10.88 38.98
CA GLU A 541 -9.46 -11.14 39.43
C GLU A 541 -9.39 -11.88 40.78
N GLU A 542 -10.43 -11.86 41.59
CA GLU A 542 -10.54 -12.62 42.83
C GLU A 542 -12.01 -13.02 43.02
N GLU A 543 -12.26 -14.31 43.06
CA GLU A 543 -13.55 -14.96 43.17
C GLU A 543 -14.41 -15.01 41.90
N ILE A 544 -14.87 -16.21 41.56
CA ILE A 544 -15.94 -16.45 40.59
C ILE A 544 -17.22 -15.83 41.17
N SER A 545 -17.34 -14.52 41.13
CA SER A 545 -18.65 -13.90 41.30
C SER A 545 -19.42 -14.21 40.02
N SER A 546 -20.42 -15.04 40.12
CA SER A 546 -21.35 -15.50 39.10
C SER A 546 -22.22 -14.35 38.60
N GLY A 547 -21.60 -13.32 38.03
CA GLY A 547 -22.28 -12.30 37.25
C GLY A 547 -22.55 -12.87 35.86
N MET A 548 -23.65 -13.57 35.66
CA MET A 548 -24.12 -13.99 34.35
C MET A 548 -24.45 -12.73 33.55
N THR A 549 -23.64 -12.42 32.54
CA THR A 549 -23.79 -11.20 31.75
C THR A 549 -24.73 -11.40 30.54
N SER A 550 -24.88 -12.64 30.07
CA SER A 550 -25.90 -12.98 29.07
C SER A 550 -26.22 -14.49 29.10
N PHE A 551 -27.45 -14.80 28.76
CA PHE A 551 -27.93 -16.17 28.58
C PHE A 551 -28.50 -16.29 27.16
N GLY A 552 -28.07 -17.28 26.41
CA GLY A 552 -28.59 -17.61 25.09
C GLY A 552 -29.07 -19.04 25.00
N LEU A 553 -30.22 -19.26 24.43
CA LEU A 553 -30.69 -20.59 24.04
C LEU A 553 -30.46 -20.72 22.54
N LEU A 554 -29.69 -21.71 22.15
CA LEU A 554 -29.33 -21.99 20.76
C LEU A 554 -29.85 -23.38 20.39
N GLU A 555 -30.20 -23.57 19.13
CA GLU A 555 -30.53 -24.87 18.56
C GLU A 555 -29.48 -25.21 17.51
N THR A 556 -28.98 -26.45 17.55
CA THR A 556 -28.02 -26.91 16.53
C THR A 556 -28.75 -27.16 15.22
N ASP A 557 -28.22 -26.67 14.12
CA ASP A 557 -28.68 -26.92 12.78
C ASP A 557 -28.53 -28.40 12.35
N SER A 558 -29.16 -28.76 11.28
CA SER A 558 -29.22 -30.15 10.75
C SER A 558 -27.90 -30.62 10.11
#